data_14905b720464f18383ca734bb532d5bf
#
_entry.id   14905b720464f18383ca734bb532d5bf
#
_cell.length_a   1.000
_cell.length_b   1.000
_cell.length_c   1.000
_cell.angle_alpha   90.00
_cell.angle_beta   90.00
_cell.angle_gamma   90.00
#
_symmetry.space_group_name_H-M   'P 1'
#
loop_
_entity.id
_entity.type
_entity.pdbx_description
1 polymer ?
#
loop_
_entity_poly.entity_id
_entity_poly.type
_entity_poly.pdbx_seq_one_letter_code
_entity_poly.pdbx_strand_id
1 'polypeptide(L)'
;MSKRILLTLISLALIATACSITTQEDAVESGDAGATASESTTEAETEDVDAEPVVETEESLFFPPLDGPFAEGGISSADFADAELVIEDPPALSPLLASYTWETDWTRRTVESWSEFLAGIPGTTDPRDAIPPIDQPVFESPERAAEWLLPDEPGALVQINGEARFYPLSIMTRHEIVNDAIGDIPVAVTFCPLCNTSIAFDRRVDGEVLRFGVSGLLRNSDLVMWDDQTTSLWQQLTGDAVVGEHAGLELEWIPTSVVSFSQFAENFPDGLSLAGESFLGRAEYGRNPYVGYSSSAQPFLFDGVADDRLPALSRVIGISEGDTIAAYSFDQATSNGVINDDVDGRPVVVLAAGDTTDALDGPSIGLSQAIGSAVAYDPVVDGDTLTFAPNGDGTFTDEQTGSTWTIVGVATDGPLAGTQLGSIEHRNEFWFAWQAFFGPDTLREL
;
A
#
# COMPACT_ATOMS: atom_id res chain seq x y z
N MET A 1 -7.12 -11.69 -53.76
CA MET A 1 -8.11 -12.13 -52.77
C MET A 1 -7.67 -11.56 -51.42
N SER A 2 -8.25 -10.43 -51.05
CA SER A 2 -7.86 -9.63 -49.89
C SER A 2 -8.77 -10.01 -48.71
N LYS A 3 -8.21 -10.55 -47.63
CA LYS A 3 -8.95 -10.77 -46.38
C LYS A 3 -8.81 -9.51 -45.52
N ARG A 4 -9.89 -8.78 -45.38
CA ARG A 4 -10.02 -7.67 -44.39
C ARG A 4 -10.22 -8.30 -43.03
N ILE A 5 -9.29 -8.02 -42.10
CA ILE A 5 -9.43 -8.32 -40.68
C ILE A 5 -10.18 -7.15 -40.06
N LEU A 6 -11.33 -7.43 -39.48
CA LEU A 6 -12.18 -6.51 -38.77
C LEU A 6 -11.65 -6.40 -37.33
N LEU A 7 -10.97 -5.30 -37.02
CA LEU A 7 -10.61 -4.98 -35.64
C LEU A 7 -11.86 -4.46 -34.91
N THR A 8 -12.33 -5.20 -33.95
CA THR A 8 -13.37 -4.76 -33.03
C THR A 8 -12.67 -4.02 -31.87
N LEU A 9 -12.75 -2.70 -31.89
CA LEU A 9 -12.35 -1.85 -30.77
C LEU A 9 -13.37 -2.02 -29.66
N ILE A 10 -12.99 -2.66 -28.55
CA ILE A 10 -13.74 -2.63 -27.30
C ILE A 10 -13.22 -1.41 -26.55
N SER A 11 -13.98 -0.31 -26.62
CA SER A 11 -13.74 0.87 -25.78
C SER A 11 -14.23 0.57 -24.37
N LEU A 12 -13.32 0.37 -23.42
CA LEU A 12 -13.62 0.35 -22.01
C LEU A 12 -13.70 1.81 -21.54
N ALA A 13 -14.91 2.31 -21.39
CA ALA A 13 -15.16 3.63 -20.83
C ALA A 13 -15.09 3.54 -19.30
N LEU A 14 -14.06 4.11 -18.70
CA LEU A 14 -14.08 4.47 -17.29
C LEU A 14 -15.13 5.57 -17.10
N ILE A 15 -16.22 5.24 -16.42
CA ILE A 15 -17.30 6.17 -16.10
C ILE A 15 -16.87 6.94 -14.85
N ALA A 16 -16.33 8.13 -15.05
CA ALA A 16 -16.33 9.14 -14.01
C ALA A 16 -17.76 9.66 -13.87
N THR A 17 -18.51 9.16 -12.88
CA THR A 17 -19.86 9.66 -12.60
C THR A 17 -19.75 10.92 -11.75
N ALA A 18 -19.69 12.07 -12.42
CA ALA A 18 -19.92 13.35 -11.78
C ALA A 18 -21.41 13.45 -11.42
N CYS A 19 -21.74 13.50 -10.14
CA CYS A 19 -23.08 13.74 -9.65
C CYS A 19 -23.46 15.20 -9.87
N SER A 20 -24.27 15.48 -10.91
CA SER A 20 -24.96 16.76 -11.08
C SER A 20 -26.26 16.73 -10.27
N ILE A 21 -26.33 17.51 -9.21
CA ILE A 21 -27.56 17.74 -8.44
C ILE A 21 -28.41 18.73 -9.26
N THR A 22 -29.48 18.26 -9.86
CA THR A 22 -30.54 19.10 -10.41
C THR A 22 -31.62 19.28 -9.35
N THR A 23 -31.77 20.49 -8.86
CA THR A 23 -32.91 20.92 -8.04
C THR A 23 -34.14 21.01 -8.91
N GLN A 24 -35.16 20.22 -8.62
CA GLN A 24 -36.51 20.35 -9.20
C GLN A 24 -37.41 20.92 -8.11
N GLU A 25 -37.88 22.16 -8.33
CA GLU A 25 -38.96 22.75 -7.59
C GLU A 25 -40.28 22.21 -8.17
N ASP A 26 -41.07 21.54 -7.37
CA ASP A 26 -42.46 21.28 -7.67
C ASP A 26 -43.39 21.88 -6.59
N ALA A 27 -44.34 22.62 -7.06
CA ALA A 27 -45.31 23.41 -6.31
C ALA A 27 -46.32 22.49 -5.58
N VAL A 28 -46.65 22.88 -4.33
CA VAL A 28 -47.68 22.25 -3.51
C VAL A 28 -48.98 23.01 -3.69
N GLU A 29 -50.02 22.30 -4.03
CA GLU A 29 -51.41 22.76 -3.91
C GLU A 29 -52.03 22.32 -2.58
N SER A 30 -52.75 23.22 -1.95
CA SER A 30 -53.35 23.17 -0.64
C SER A 30 -54.66 22.30 -0.60
N GLY A 31 -54.82 21.55 0.45
CA GLY A 31 -56.11 20.92 0.80
C GLY A 31 -56.27 20.81 2.31
N ASP A 32 -57.18 21.62 2.82
CA ASP A 32 -57.60 21.76 4.21
C ASP A 32 -58.55 20.62 4.64
N ALA A 33 -58.38 20.05 5.82
CA ALA A 33 -59.49 19.53 6.68
C ALA A 33 -58.97 19.12 8.06
N GLY A 34 -59.48 19.76 9.10
CA GLY A 34 -59.16 19.56 10.49
C GLY A 34 -59.77 18.36 11.16
N ALA A 35 -59.27 18.02 12.34
CA ALA A 35 -60.00 17.75 13.58
C ALA A 35 -59.11 17.22 14.71
N THR A 36 -59.10 17.98 15.80
CA THR A 36 -59.19 17.62 17.23
C THR A 36 -58.15 16.75 17.92
N ALA A 37 -57.69 17.34 18.99
CA ALA A 37 -56.77 16.90 20.04
C ALA A 37 -57.18 15.67 20.83
N SER A 38 -56.16 14.93 21.32
CA SER A 38 -56.23 14.27 22.64
C SER A 38 -54.79 14.21 23.18
N GLU A 39 -54.57 14.92 24.30
CA GLU A 39 -53.40 14.84 25.16
C GLU A 39 -53.33 13.45 25.83
N SER A 40 -52.15 12.84 25.78
CA SER A 40 -51.77 11.82 26.75
C SER A 40 -50.25 11.97 27.00
N THR A 41 -49.95 12.60 28.11
CA THR A 41 -48.62 12.67 28.73
C THR A 41 -48.21 11.30 29.23
N THR A 42 -47.10 10.78 28.69
CA THR A 42 -46.35 9.72 29.37
C THR A 42 -44.92 10.19 29.42
N GLU A 43 -44.45 10.52 30.59
CA GLU A 43 -43.05 10.77 30.93
C GLU A 43 -42.30 9.46 30.69
N ALA A 44 -41.34 9.47 29.74
CA ALA A 44 -40.32 8.46 29.63
C ALA A 44 -39.04 9.03 30.26
N GLU A 45 -38.62 8.39 31.34
CA GLU A 45 -37.33 8.58 31.95
C GLU A 45 -36.25 8.30 30.90
N THR A 46 -35.45 9.29 30.61
CA THR A 46 -34.20 9.14 29.84
C THR A 46 -33.16 8.66 30.83
N GLU A 47 -32.76 7.38 30.74
CA GLU A 47 -31.50 6.93 31.31
C GLU A 47 -30.38 7.66 30.60
N ASP A 48 -29.66 8.50 31.34
CA ASP A 48 -28.38 9.05 30.94
C ASP A 48 -27.38 7.91 30.85
N VAL A 49 -27.14 7.42 29.61
CA VAL A 49 -25.98 6.62 29.34
C VAL A 49 -24.81 7.58 29.24
N ASP A 50 -24.00 7.59 30.30
CA ASP A 50 -22.68 8.26 30.31
C ASP A 50 -21.89 7.74 29.09
N ALA A 51 -21.92 8.49 28.00
CA ALA A 51 -20.96 8.35 26.93
C ALA A 51 -19.62 8.81 27.48
N GLU A 52 -18.68 7.88 27.63
CA GLU A 52 -17.29 8.24 27.88
C GLU A 52 -16.83 9.22 26.78
N PRO A 53 -16.07 10.26 27.14
CA PRO A 53 -15.68 11.26 26.16
C PRO A 53 -14.84 10.61 25.07
N VAL A 54 -15.31 10.71 23.83
CA VAL A 54 -14.48 10.60 22.66
C VAL A 54 -13.31 11.54 22.90
N VAL A 55 -12.11 11.01 23.03
CA VAL A 55 -10.90 11.83 23.05
C VAL A 55 -10.79 12.42 21.65
N GLU A 56 -11.46 13.55 21.43
CA GLU A 56 -11.15 14.44 20.33
C GLU A 56 -9.76 15.03 20.65
N THR A 57 -8.71 14.34 20.20
CA THR A 57 -7.44 15.01 20.02
C THR A 57 -7.59 15.89 18.79
N GLU A 58 -8.19 17.08 18.97
CA GLU A 58 -7.94 18.22 18.12
C GLU A 58 -6.48 18.71 18.32
N GLU A 59 -5.52 17.82 18.17
CA GLU A 59 -4.19 18.23 17.75
C GLU A 59 -4.18 18.02 16.23
N SER A 60 -4.32 19.14 15.51
CA SER A 60 -3.98 19.14 14.09
C SER A 60 -2.63 18.43 13.97
N LEU A 61 -2.58 17.37 13.17
CA LEU A 61 -1.32 16.72 12.76
C LEU A 61 -0.53 17.71 11.89
N PHE A 62 -0.28 18.88 12.44
CA PHE A 62 0.71 19.80 11.92
C PHE A 62 2.03 19.13 12.32
N PHE A 63 2.72 18.57 11.33
CA PHE A 63 4.05 18.06 11.58
C PHE A 63 4.85 19.16 12.30
N PRO A 64 5.53 18.84 13.40
CA PRO A 64 6.27 19.85 14.13
C PRO A 64 7.30 20.51 13.19
N PRO A 65 7.70 21.75 13.51
CA PRO A 65 8.80 22.39 12.79
C PRO A 65 10.02 21.47 12.72
N LEU A 66 10.87 21.65 11.71
CA LEU A 66 12.07 20.85 11.42
C LEU A 66 13.03 20.61 12.60
N ASP A 67 12.98 21.44 13.63
CA ASP A 67 13.71 21.33 14.90
C ASP A 67 12.97 20.51 15.99
N GLY A 68 11.88 19.82 15.60
CA GLY A 68 11.13 18.91 16.46
C GLY A 68 11.73 17.50 16.53
N PRO A 69 11.00 16.53 17.14
CA PRO A 69 11.48 15.14 17.30
C PRO A 69 11.78 14.41 15.99
N PHE A 70 11.31 14.92 14.86
CA PHE A 70 11.57 14.36 13.52
C PHE A 70 12.86 14.88 12.87
N ALA A 71 13.64 15.76 13.52
CA ALA A 71 14.85 16.34 12.96
C ALA A 71 16.00 15.34 12.77
N GLU A 72 15.98 14.19 13.49
CA GLU A 72 16.99 13.16 13.39
C GLU A 72 16.46 11.96 12.60
N GLY A 73 17.28 11.41 11.69
CA GLY A 73 16.97 10.25 10.85
C GLY A 73 16.50 10.63 9.45
N GLY A 74 16.09 9.63 8.67
CA GLY A 74 15.81 9.76 7.24
C GLY A 74 17.08 9.84 6.40
N ILE A 75 16.93 10.18 5.13
CA ILE A 75 18.01 10.24 4.16
C ILE A 75 18.56 11.65 3.98
N SER A 76 19.83 11.74 3.56
CA SER A 76 20.48 12.99 3.20
C SER A 76 21.00 12.93 1.77
N SER A 77 20.88 14.02 1.02
CA SER A 77 21.46 14.15 -0.32
C SER A 77 22.97 13.92 -0.34
N ALA A 78 23.65 14.07 0.80
CA ALA A 78 25.07 13.78 0.93
C ALA A 78 25.39 12.27 0.82
N ASP A 79 24.44 11.40 1.19
CA ASP A 79 24.60 9.95 1.14
C ASP A 79 24.53 9.42 -0.31
N PHE A 80 23.94 10.20 -1.21
CA PHE A 80 23.76 9.90 -2.64
C PHE A 80 24.57 10.81 -3.56
N ALA A 81 25.67 11.39 -3.07
CA ALA A 81 26.50 12.33 -3.85
C ALA A 81 27.07 11.71 -5.14
N ASP A 82 27.21 10.40 -5.20
CA ASP A 82 27.73 9.64 -6.34
C ASP A 82 26.61 9.09 -7.27
N ALA A 83 25.35 9.49 -7.04
CA ALA A 83 24.23 9.04 -7.88
C ALA A 83 24.44 9.44 -9.35
N GLU A 84 24.27 8.47 -10.26
CA GLU A 84 24.40 8.71 -11.69
C GLU A 84 23.19 9.51 -12.22
N LEU A 85 23.35 10.83 -12.28
CA LEU A 85 22.33 11.72 -12.83
C LEU A 85 22.58 12.00 -14.31
N VAL A 86 21.52 11.95 -15.12
CA VAL A 86 21.53 12.51 -16.46
C VAL A 86 21.28 14.02 -16.37
N ILE A 87 22.35 14.81 -16.35
CA ILE A 87 22.31 16.30 -16.24
C ILE A 87 22.60 16.94 -17.62
N GLU A 88 22.14 16.37 -18.68
CA GLU A 88 22.20 17.01 -20.00
C GLU A 88 20.96 17.87 -20.23
N ASP A 89 21.05 18.85 -21.15
CA ASP A 89 19.86 19.54 -21.63
C ASP A 89 18.78 18.49 -21.94
N PRO A 90 17.66 18.47 -21.20
CA PRO A 90 16.71 17.39 -21.37
C PRO A 90 16.24 17.36 -22.82
N PRO A 91 16.08 16.19 -23.43
CA PRO A 91 15.34 16.11 -24.67
C PRO A 91 13.99 16.81 -24.46
N ALA A 92 13.46 17.42 -25.50
CA ALA A 92 12.14 18.06 -25.37
C ALA A 92 11.17 17.12 -24.65
N LEU A 93 10.52 17.60 -23.59
CA LEU A 93 9.54 16.83 -22.83
C LEU A 93 8.57 16.14 -23.78
N SER A 94 8.14 14.94 -23.44
CA SER A 94 7.08 14.26 -24.19
C SER A 94 5.84 15.17 -24.25
N PRO A 95 4.98 15.06 -25.27
CA PRO A 95 3.73 15.84 -25.32
C PRO A 95 2.89 15.72 -24.05
N LEU A 96 2.94 14.58 -23.37
CA LEU A 96 2.29 14.34 -22.08
C LEU A 96 2.86 15.29 -21.02
N LEU A 97 4.15 15.18 -20.73
CA LEU A 97 4.80 15.95 -19.66
C LEU A 97 4.80 17.47 -19.98
N ALA A 98 4.97 17.84 -21.24
CA ALA A 98 4.88 19.23 -21.67
C ALA A 98 3.49 19.84 -21.51
N SER A 99 2.45 19.03 -21.35
CA SER A 99 1.07 19.50 -21.09
C SER A 99 0.83 19.85 -19.62
N TYR A 100 1.69 19.41 -18.72
CA TYR A 100 1.56 19.67 -17.29
C TYR A 100 2.16 21.02 -16.90
N THR A 101 1.57 21.65 -15.89
CA THR A 101 1.97 22.98 -15.41
C THR A 101 2.82 22.90 -14.14
N TRP A 102 3.56 21.80 -13.98
CA TRP A 102 4.34 21.53 -12.79
C TRP A 102 5.64 22.33 -12.76
N GLU A 103 6.08 22.69 -11.56
CA GLU A 103 7.33 23.41 -11.30
C GLU A 103 8.52 22.46 -11.11
N THR A 104 8.39 21.18 -11.47
CA THR A 104 9.43 20.16 -11.40
C THR A 104 10.68 20.56 -12.16
N ASP A 105 11.86 20.37 -11.57
CA ASP A 105 13.13 20.53 -12.26
C ASP A 105 13.40 19.36 -13.22
N TRP A 106 12.92 19.47 -14.44
CA TRP A 106 13.09 18.45 -15.48
C TRP A 106 14.53 18.29 -15.98
N THR A 107 15.47 19.14 -15.54
CA THR A 107 16.87 19.02 -15.93
C THR A 107 17.64 17.96 -15.15
N ARG A 108 17.10 17.53 -14.00
CA ARG A 108 17.70 16.50 -13.15
C ARG A 108 16.86 15.24 -13.21
N ARG A 109 17.44 14.11 -13.60
CA ARG A 109 16.74 12.85 -13.72
C ARG A 109 17.69 11.65 -13.68
N THR A 110 17.16 10.50 -13.33
CA THR A 110 17.80 9.19 -13.45
C THR A 110 17.24 8.40 -14.65
N VAL A 111 16.04 8.75 -15.14
CA VAL A 111 15.41 8.10 -16.29
C VAL A 111 16.06 8.54 -17.61
N GLU A 112 16.19 7.59 -18.55
CA GLU A 112 16.80 7.88 -19.85
C GLU A 112 15.83 8.57 -20.79
N SER A 113 14.56 8.13 -20.79
CA SER A 113 13.55 8.57 -21.75
C SER A 113 12.25 9.02 -21.08
N TRP A 114 11.71 10.13 -21.55
CA TRP A 114 10.37 10.61 -21.15
C TRP A 114 9.23 9.70 -21.58
N SER A 115 9.47 8.77 -22.50
CA SER A 115 8.47 7.77 -22.91
C SER A 115 8.23 6.70 -21.87
N GLU A 116 9.07 6.60 -20.84
CA GLU A 116 8.87 5.70 -19.70
C GLU A 116 7.64 6.11 -18.86
N PHE A 117 7.25 7.40 -18.91
CA PHE A 117 6.08 7.88 -18.18
C PHE A 117 4.80 7.79 -19.02
N LEU A 118 3.81 7.12 -18.46
CA LEU A 118 2.47 7.00 -19.03
C LEU A 118 1.44 7.73 -18.15
N ALA A 119 0.35 8.22 -18.78
CA ALA A 119 -0.74 8.84 -18.05
C ALA A 119 -1.65 7.77 -17.44
N GLY A 120 -1.60 7.58 -16.13
CA GLY A 120 -2.57 6.79 -15.37
C GLY A 120 -3.93 7.49 -15.30
N ILE A 121 -3.93 8.82 -15.25
CA ILE A 121 -5.12 9.68 -15.19
C ILE A 121 -5.13 10.61 -16.42
N PRO A 122 -5.73 10.19 -17.53
CA PRO A 122 -5.76 10.99 -18.77
C PRO A 122 -6.80 12.11 -18.71
N GLY A 123 -6.61 13.14 -19.56
CA GLY A 123 -7.61 14.16 -19.83
C GLY A 123 -7.56 15.39 -18.91
N THR A 124 -6.54 15.51 -18.08
CA THR A 124 -6.27 16.70 -17.27
C THR A 124 -4.86 17.22 -17.52
N THR A 125 -4.62 18.50 -17.27
CA THR A 125 -3.29 19.13 -17.31
C THR A 125 -2.61 19.16 -15.94
N ASP A 126 -3.31 18.77 -14.89
CA ASP A 126 -2.76 18.52 -13.56
C ASP A 126 -3.49 17.33 -12.92
N PRO A 127 -2.93 16.12 -13.04
CA PRO A 127 -3.48 14.91 -12.43
C PRO A 127 -3.05 14.69 -10.98
N ARG A 128 -2.19 15.56 -10.42
CA ARG A 128 -1.70 15.41 -9.05
C ARG A 128 -2.87 15.36 -8.07
N ASP A 129 -2.84 14.35 -7.21
CA ASP A 129 -3.85 14.10 -6.18
C ASP A 129 -5.30 14.00 -6.71
N ALA A 130 -5.47 13.69 -8.02
CA ALA A 130 -6.78 13.28 -8.53
C ALA A 130 -7.26 11.96 -7.87
N ILE A 131 -6.31 11.13 -7.40
CA ILE A 131 -6.50 10.13 -6.35
C ILE A 131 -5.98 10.79 -5.07
N PRO A 132 -6.86 11.28 -4.18
CA PRO A 132 -6.42 12.09 -3.04
C PRO A 132 -5.75 11.21 -1.98
N PRO A 133 -4.50 11.50 -1.59
CA PRO A 133 -3.87 10.81 -0.48
C PRO A 133 -4.54 11.19 0.86
N ILE A 134 -4.32 10.39 1.90
CA ILE A 134 -4.78 10.70 3.25
C ILE A 134 -3.64 11.41 3.98
N ASP A 135 -3.82 12.72 4.25
CA ASP A 135 -2.84 13.55 4.95
C ASP A 135 -3.15 13.71 6.45
N GLN A 136 -4.36 13.34 6.86
CA GLN A 136 -4.81 13.39 8.26
C GLN A 136 -5.49 12.06 8.60
N PRO A 137 -4.71 10.98 8.77
CA PRO A 137 -5.27 9.67 9.06
C PRO A 137 -5.89 9.63 10.46
N VAL A 138 -7.06 9.02 10.56
CA VAL A 138 -7.74 8.73 11.82
C VAL A 138 -7.63 7.24 12.09
N PHE A 139 -7.35 6.87 13.32
CA PHE A 139 -7.16 5.48 13.71
C PHE A 139 -8.19 5.04 14.75
N GLU A 140 -8.44 3.75 14.80
CA GLU A 140 -9.34 3.11 15.73
C GLU A 140 -8.76 1.79 16.25
N SER A 141 -9.28 1.30 17.39
CA SER A 141 -8.86 0.01 17.92
C SER A 141 -9.30 -1.15 17.03
N PRO A 142 -8.64 -2.34 17.15
CA PRO A 142 -9.05 -3.52 16.39
C PRO A 142 -10.51 -3.92 16.63
N GLU A 143 -11.05 -3.74 17.85
CA GLU A 143 -12.44 -4.04 18.17
C GLU A 143 -13.41 -3.15 17.38
N ARG A 144 -13.10 -1.87 17.22
CA ARG A 144 -13.92 -0.95 16.42
C ARG A 144 -13.79 -1.21 14.94
N ALA A 145 -12.58 -1.51 14.48
CA ALA A 145 -12.33 -1.89 13.09
C ALA A 145 -13.09 -3.17 12.70
N ALA A 146 -13.21 -4.14 13.61
CA ALA A 146 -14.00 -5.36 13.42
C ALA A 146 -15.50 -5.13 13.19
N GLU A 147 -16.04 -3.94 13.47
CA GLU A 147 -17.44 -3.61 13.15
C GLU A 147 -17.68 -3.47 11.65
N TRP A 148 -16.62 -3.29 10.83
CA TRP A 148 -16.75 -3.04 9.40
C TRP A 148 -15.74 -3.79 8.51
N LEU A 149 -14.57 -4.15 9.03
CA LEU A 149 -13.61 -5.02 8.35
C LEU A 149 -13.96 -6.49 8.55
N LEU A 150 -13.82 -7.27 7.50
CA LEU A 150 -13.95 -8.72 7.59
C LEU A 150 -12.61 -9.35 8.05
N PRO A 151 -12.65 -10.51 8.75
CA PRO A 151 -11.44 -11.13 9.30
C PRO A 151 -10.32 -11.35 8.27
N ASP A 152 -10.67 -11.77 7.06
CA ASP A 152 -9.72 -12.12 5.99
C ASP A 152 -9.38 -10.93 5.08
N GLU A 153 -9.86 -9.73 5.40
CA GLU A 153 -9.62 -8.53 4.61
C GLU A 153 -8.15 -8.10 4.69
N PRO A 154 -7.46 -7.89 3.53
CA PRO A 154 -6.04 -7.57 3.51
C PRO A 154 -5.77 -6.14 3.95
N GLY A 155 -4.62 -5.93 4.59
CA GLY A 155 -4.09 -4.62 4.90
C GLY A 155 -2.57 -4.63 5.03
N ALA A 156 -1.97 -3.46 4.88
CA ALA A 156 -0.57 -3.24 5.17
C ALA A 156 -0.39 -3.14 6.70
N LEU A 157 0.45 -4.00 7.24
CA LEU A 157 0.91 -3.95 8.64
C LEU A 157 2.28 -3.28 8.67
N VAL A 158 2.38 -2.19 9.41
CA VAL A 158 3.63 -1.47 9.67
C VAL A 158 3.91 -1.52 11.17
N GLN A 159 5.13 -1.87 11.54
CA GLN A 159 5.57 -1.98 12.92
C GLN A 159 6.82 -1.12 13.14
N ILE A 160 6.76 -0.17 14.08
CA ILE A 160 7.87 0.70 14.44
C ILE A 160 7.94 0.82 15.95
N ASN A 161 9.10 0.50 16.54
CA ASN A 161 9.36 0.70 17.98
C ASN A 161 8.30 0.08 18.92
N GLY A 162 7.67 -1.01 18.51
CA GLY A 162 6.62 -1.70 19.29
C GLY A 162 5.20 -1.17 19.05
N GLU A 163 5.02 -0.15 18.24
CA GLU A 163 3.71 0.28 17.73
C GLU A 163 3.39 -0.47 16.44
N ALA A 164 2.17 -0.99 16.33
CA ALA A 164 1.66 -1.69 15.14
C ALA A 164 0.47 -0.93 14.57
N ARG A 165 0.52 -0.65 13.26
CA ARG A 165 -0.58 -0.03 12.52
C ARG A 165 -0.99 -0.85 11.31
N PHE A 166 -2.30 -0.94 11.12
CA PHE A 166 -2.90 -1.65 10.01
C PHE A 166 -3.61 -0.68 9.07
N TYR A 167 -3.28 -0.74 7.80
CA TYR A 167 -3.84 0.10 6.74
C TYR A 167 -4.64 -0.79 5.78
N PRO A 168 -5.98 -0.89 5.95
CA PRO A 168 -6.81 -1.76 5.13
C PRO A 168 -6.65 -1.47 3.63
N LEU A 169 -6.43 -2.50 2.81
CA LEU A 169 -6.34 -2.30 1.36
C LEU A 169 -7.67 -1.83 0.75
N SER A 170 -8.79 -2.03 1.44
CA SER A 170 -10.07 -1.43 1.07
C SER A 170 -10.06 0.11 1.09
N ILE A 171 -9.23 0.73 1.93
CA ILE A 171 -8.96 2.17 1.92
C ILE A 171 -7.86 2.48 0.91
N MET A 172 -6.75 1.74 0.98
CA MET A 172 -5.56 2.02 0.17
C MET A 172 -5.79 1.91 -1.34
N THR A 173 -6.70 1.05 -1.80
CA THR A 173 -7.10 0.98 -3.22
C THR A 173 -7.73 2.26 -3.77
N ARG A 174 -8.09 3.22 -2.93
CA ARG A 174 -8.75 4.48 -3.31
C ARG A 174 -7.92 5.73 -3.05
N HIS A 175 -6.90 5.58 -2.22
CA HIS A 175 -6.07 6.71 -1.79
C HIS A 175 -4.60 6.52 -2.15
N GLU A 176 -4.16 5.28 -2.31
CA GLU A 176 -2.82 4.84 -2.70
C GLU A 176 -1.71 5.30 -1.75
N ILE A 177 -1.85 6.45 -1.06
CA ILE A 177 -0.86 7.01 -0.13
C ILE A 177 -1.54 7.50 1.15
N VAL A 178 -0.93 7.17 2.29
CA VAL A 178 -1.25 7.74 3.62
C VAL A 178 0.01 8.40 4.17
N ASN A 179 -0.02 9.71 4.35
CA ASN A 179 1.00 10.47 5.05
C ASN A 179 0.70 10.44 6.55
N ASP A 180 1.45 9.64 7.30
CA ASP A 180 1.24 9.38 8.72
C ASP A 180 2.50 9.67 9.56
N ALA A 181 2.43 9.44 10.86
CA ALA A 181 3.55 9.33 11.78
C ALA A 181 3.29 8.20 12.77
N ILE A 182 4.25 7.31 12.98
CA ILE A 182 4.21 6.23 13.96
C ILE A 182 5.25 6.53 15.03
N GLY A 183 4.79 6.87 16.25
CA GLY A 183 5.67 7.46 17.25
C GLY A 183 6.33 8.73 16.70
N ASP A 184 7.67 8.76 16.70
CA ASP A 184 8.47 9.89 16.23
C ASP A 184 8.92 9.75 14.74
N ILE A 185 8.42 8.77 14.02
CA ILE A 185 8.82 8.50 12.63
C ILE A 185 7.71 8.92 11.68
N PRO A 186 7.90 9.95 10.85
CA PRO A 186 6.96 10.32 9.80
C PRO A 186 7.05 9.29 8.66
N VAL A 187 5.93 8.68 8.30
CA VAL A 187 5.87 7.59 7.33
C VAL A 187 4.93 7.89 6.17
N ALA A 188 5.29 7.48 4.97
CA ALA A 188 4.38 7.35 3.85
C ALA A 188 4.06 5.87 3.65
N VAL A 189 2.83 5.46 3.97
CA VAL A 189 2.38 4.11 3.66
C VAL A 189 1.70 4.13 2.30
N THR A 190 2.19 3.30 1.38
CA THR A 190 1.77 3.34 -0.02
C THR A 190 1.21 2.00 -0.49
N PHE A 191 0.34 2.06 -1.48
CA PHE A 191 -0.15 0.88 -2.19
C PHE A 191 -0.37 1.22 -3.66
N CYS A 192 0.33 0.50 -4.55
CA CYS A 192 0.06 0.54 -5.99
C CYS A 192 -0.84 -0.65 -6.38
N PRO A 193 -2.14 -0.44 -6.66
CA PRO A 193 -3.03 -1.55 -7.03
C PRO A 193 -2.62 -2.24 -8.33
N LEU A 194 -2.02 -1.50 -9.27
CA LEU A 194 -1.61 -2.06 -10.57
C LEU A 194 -0.43 -3.03 -10.44
N CYS A 195 0.46 -2.80 -9.48
CA CYS A 195 1.59 -3.68 -9.17
C CYS A 195 1.29 -4.64 -8.02
N ASN A 196 0.20 -4.44 -7.27
CA ASN A 196 -0.12 -5.11 -6.01
C ASN A 196 0.95 -4.88 -4.93
N THR A 197 1.62 -3.73 -4.95
CA THR A 197 2.79 -3.45 -4.11
C THR A 197 2.44 -2.51 -2.97
N SER A 198 2.65 -2.95 -1.73
CA SER A 198 2.50 -2.12 -0.52
C SER A 198 3.85 -1.92 0.14
N ILE A 199 4.23 -0.66 0.35
CA ILE A 199 5.52 -0.26 0.90
C ILE A 199 5.32 0.95 1.80
N ALA A 200 6.07 1.01 2.90
CA ALA A 200 6.18 2.21 3.72
C ALA A 200 7.59 2.82 3.62
N PHE A 201 7.66 4.14 3.68
CA PHE A 201 8.89 4.90 3.61
C PHE A 201 8.99 5.92 4.74
N ASP A 202 10.20 6.17 5.22
CA ASP A 202 10.49 7.36 6.02
C ASP A 202 10.40 8.60 5.12
N ARG A 203 9.66 9.61 5.58
CA ARG A 203 9.43 10.84 4.81
C ARG A 203 10.47 11.92 5.04
N ARG A 204 11.49 11.68 5.87
CA ARG A 204 12.53 12.66 6.17
C ARG A 204 13.61 12.66 5.10
N VAL A 205 13.77 13.78 4.43
CA VAL A 205 14.76 14.01 3.37
C VAL A 205 15.47 15.34 3.65
N ASP A 206 16.79 15.34 3.80
CA ASP A 206 17.61 16.52 4.11
C ASP A 206 17.11 17.34 5.34
N GLY A 207 16.53 16.64 6.32
CA GLY A 207 15.99 17.25 7.54
C GLY A 207 14.60 17.88 7.37
N GLU A 208 13.96 17.72 6.21
CA GLU A 208 12.58 18.08 5.96
C GLU A 208 11.67 16.85 5.98
N VAL A 209 10.42 17.01 6.39
CA VAL A 209 9.40 15.97 6.29
C VAL A 209 8.58 16.20 5.03
N LEU A 210 8.79 15.35 4.03
CA LEU A 210 8.07 15.48 2.77
C LEU A 210 6.62 15.00 2.90
N ARG A 211 5.72 15.66 2.17
CA ARG A 211 4.36 15.19 1.95
C ARG A 211 4.30 14.56 0.57
N PHE A 212 3.92 13.27 0.50
CA PHE A 212 3.78 12.54 -0.76
C PHE A 212 2.35 12.53 -1.27
N GLY A 213 2.21 12.64 -2.59
CA GLY A 213 0.94 12.56 -3.31
C GLY A 213 1.03 11.66 -4.54
N VAL A 214 -0.14 11.38 -5.12
CA VAL A 214 -0.28 10.60 -6.36
C VAL A 214 -0.08 11.54 -7.55
N SER A 215 0.95 11.33 -8.36
CA SER A 215 1.24 12.21 -9.50
C SER A 215 0.27 12.03 -10.67
N GLY A 216 -0.42 10.88 -10.74
CA GLY A 216 -1.21 10.48 -11.91
C GLY A 216 -0.37 9.95 -13.07
N LEU A 217 0.95 9.87 -12.91
CA LEU A 217 1.87 9.18 -13.82
C LEU A 217 2.12 7.75 -13.36
N LEU A 218 2.45 6.90 -14.33
CA LEU A 218 2.91 5.53 -14.14
C LEU A 218 4.23 5.33 -14.89
N ARG A 219 5.12 4.51 -14.33
CA ARG A 219 6.31 3.99 -14.99
C ARG A 219 6.38 2.48 -14.78
N ASN A 220 6.45 1.69 -15.85
CA ASN A 220 6.28 0.23 -15.80
C ASN A 220 4.97 -0.21 -15.12
N SER A 221 3.88 0.56 -15.31
CA SER A 221 2.58 0.36 -14.64
C SER A 221 2.59 0.59 -13.13
N ASP A 222 3.72 0.99 -12.55
CA ASP A 222 3.83 1.32 -11.14
C ASP A 222 3.59 2.82 -10.88
N LEU A 223 3.05 3.10 -9.69
CA LEU A 223 2.75 4.45 -9.20
C LEU A 223 4.03 5.31 -9.19
N VAL A 224 3.94 6.47 -9.81
CA VAL A 224 4.90 7.55 -9.61
C VAL A 224 4.31 8.52 -8.59
N MET A 225 4.94 8.62 -7.43
CA MET A 225 4.59 9.61 -6.40
C MET A 225 5.19 10.98 -6.74
N TRP A 226 4.73 12.03 -6.09
CA TRP A 226 5.35 13.35 -6.11
C TRP A 226 5.41 13.91 -4.69
N ASP A 227 6.41 14.72 -4.38
CA ASP A 227 6.44 15.50 -3.15
C ASP A 227 5.98 16.94 -3.42
N ASP A 228 5.28 17.56 -2.46
CA ASP A 228 4.74 18.91 -2.64
C ASP A 228 5.73 20.02 -2.28
N GLN A 229 6.89 19.70 -1.68
CA GLN A 229 7.93 20.65 -1.35
C GLN A 229 8.77 21.03 -2.58
N THR A 230 9.17 20.03 -3.39
CA THR A 230 10.04 20.23 -4.54
C THR A 230 9.42 19.85 -5.88
N THR A 231 8.24 19.22 -5.85
CA THR A 231 7.61 18.60 -7.02
C THR A 231 8.47 17.54 -7.70
N SER A 232 9.42 16.91 -6.96
CA SER A 232 10.19 15.77 -7.46
C SER A 232 9.29 14.56 -7.63
N LEU A 233 9.65 13.69 -8.58
CA LEU A 233 8.93 12.46 -8.89
C LEU A 233 9.68 11.26 -8.33
N TRP A 234 8.94 10.38 -7.66
CA TRP A 234 9.47 9.22 -6.93
C TRP A 234 8.81 7.93 -7.40
N GLN A 235 9.62 6.91 -7.69
CA GLN A 235 9.11 5.59 -8.03
C GLN A 235 8.63 4.86 -6.77
N GLN A 236 7.36 4.48 -6.71
CA GLN A 236 6.82 3.85 -5.50
C GLN A 236 7.45 2.49 -5.21
N LEU A 237 7.71 1.68 -6.23
CA LEU A 237 8.20 0.31 -6.06
C LEU A 237 9.64 0.26 -5.53
N THR A 238 10.47 1.26 -5.85
CA THR A 238 11.89 1.28 -5.48
C THR A 238 12.25 2.37 -4.47
N GLY A 239 11.39 3.36 -4.24
CA GLY A 239 11.72 4.52 -3.40
C GLY A 239 12.59 5.56 -4.09
N ASP A 240 13.03 5.34 -5.33
CA ASP A 240 13.93 6.25 -6.05
C ASP A 240 13.26 7.57 -6.45
N ALA A 241 13.90 8.69 -6.18
CA ALA A 241 13.60 9.95 -6.82
C ALA A 241 14.13 9.93 -8.27
N VAL A 242 13.20 9.87 -9.22
CA VAL A 242 13.55 9.67 -10.65
C VAL A 242 13.65 10.95 -11.46
N VAL A 243 13.03 12.06 -11.00
CA VAL A 243 13.07 13.38 -11.64
C VAL A 243 12.92 14.46 -10.58
N GLY A 244 13.58 15.60 -10.73
CA GLY A 244 13.40 16.76 -9.90
C GLY A 244 14.61 17.09 -9.04
N GLU A 245 14.44 17.96 -8.05
CA GLU A 245 15.50 18.42 -7.15
C GLU A 245 16.15 17.24 -6.41
N HIS A 246 15.34 16.28 -5.99
CA HIS A 246 15.78 15.08 -5.25
C HIS A 246 16.25 13.92 -6.15
N ALA A 247 16.26 14.08 -7.48
CA ALA A 247 16.65 12.99 -8.38
C ALA A 247 17.98 12.33 -7.95
N GLY A 248 17.96 10.99 -7.87
CA GLY A 248 19.07 10.16 -7.43
C GLY A 248 19.07 9.81 -5.95
N LEU A 249 18.15 10.34 -5.14
CA LEU A 249 17.92 9.87 -3.78
C LEU A 249 17.06 8.62 -3.79
N GLU A 250 17.16 7.80 -2.75
CA GLU A 250 16.32 6.63 -2.48
C GLU A 250 15.77 6.75 -1.06
N LEU A 251 14.44 6.66 -0.89
CA LEU A 251 13.80 6.74 0.40
C LEU A 251 14.16 5.55 1.30
N GLU A 252 14.34 5.80 2.58
CA GLU A 252 14.53 4.75 3.57
C GLU A 252 13.26 3.92 3.71
N TRP A 253 13.42 2.60 3.57
CA TRP A 253 12.33 1.65 3.66
C TRP A 253 11.96 1.36 5.10
N ILE A 254 10.65 1.24 5.32
CA ILE A 254 10.08 0.77 6.57
C ILE A 254 9.41 -0.58 6.30
N PRO A 255 9.82 -1.64 7.00
CA PRO A 255 9.27 -2.97 6.78
C PRO A 255 7.74 -2.99 6.85
N THR A 256 7.14 -3.52 5.79
CA THR A 256 5.68 -3.56 5.59
C THR A 256 5.28 -4.95 5.15
N SER A 257 4.28 -5.53 5.80
CA SER A 257 3.75 -6.85 5.46
C SER A 257 2.27 -6.75 5.08
N VAL A 258 1.83 -7.49 4.07
CA VAL A 258 0.40 -7.60 3.75
C VAL A 258 -0.15 -8.84 4.44
N VAL A 259 -1.04 -8.62 5.41
CA VAL A 259 -1.66 -9.66 6.23
C VAL A 259 -3.18 -9.44 6.30
N SER A 260 -3.92 -10.42 6.83
CA SER A 260 -5.35 -10.24 7.08
C SER A 260 -5.60 -9.40 8.33
N PHE A 261 -6.79 -8.81 8.42
CA PHE A 261 -7.23 -8.08 9.60
C PHE A 261 -7.22 -8.96 10.85
N SER A 262 -7.63 -10.23 10.78
CA SER A 262 -7.58 -11.16 11.91
C SER A 262 -6.14 -11.44 12.37
N GLN A 263 -5.20 -11.64 11.43
CA GLN A 263 -3.79 -11.82 11.75
C GLN A 263 -3.19 -10.60 12.47
N PHE A 264 -3.56 -9.39 12.05
CA PHE A 264 -3.20 -8.18 12.76
C PHE A 264 -3.84 -8.11 14.16
N ALA A 265 -5.17 -8.22 14.27
CA ALA A 265 -5.90 -8.02 15.51
C ALA A 265 -5.55 -9.03 16.61
N GLU A 266 -5.27 -10.29 16.23
CA GLU A 266 -4.89 -11.36 17.15
C GLU A 266 -3.48 -11.14 17.73
N ASN A 267 -2.54 -10.63 16.92
CA ASN A 267 -1.17 -10.44 17.34
C ASN A 267 -0.88 -9.07 17.96
N PHE A 268 -1.69 -8.05 17.63
CA PHE A 268 -1.53 -6.67 18.11
C PHE A 268 -2.87 -6.12 18.65
N PRO A 269 -3.35 -6.64 19.79
CA PRO A 269 -4.64 -6.19 20.36
C PRO A 269 -4.64 -4.71 20.78
N ASP A 270 -3.47 -4.14 21.09
CA ASP A 270 -3.27 -2.72 21.37
C ASP A 270 -2.85 -1.91 20.13
N GLY A 271 -2.79 -2.54 18.96
CA GLY A 271 -2.48 -1.89 17.68
C GLY A 271 -3.62 -1.00 17.22
N LEU A 272 -3.36 -0.21 16.17
CA LEU A 272 -4.34 0.70 15.61
C LEU A 272 -4.60 0.40 14.14
N SER A 273 -5.87 0.42 13.72
CA SER A 273 -6.29 0.31 12.33
C SER A 273 -6.70 1.67 11.78
N LEU A 274 -6.30 1.98 10.55
CA LEU A 274 -6.79 3.17 9.85
C LEU A 274 -8.30 3.11 9.74
N ALA A 275 -8.99 4.15 10.23
CA ALA A 275 -10.44 4.16 10.35
C ALA A 275 -11.13 4.47 9.02
N GLY A 276 -12.26 3.82 8.79
CA GLY A 276 -13.08 4.05 7.61
C GLY A 276 -13.71 5.44 7.50
N GLU A 277 -13.62 6.27 8.53
CA GLU A 277 -14.04 7.67 8.52
C GLU A 277 -12.95 8.64 8.02
N SER A 278 -11.73 8.15 7.73
CA SER A 278 -10.58 9.00 7.40
C SER A 278 -10.82 9.97 6.25
N PHE A 279 -11.62 9.60 5.24
CA PHE A 279 -11.91 10.47 4.10
C PHE A 279 -13.33 10.28 3.52
N LEU A 280 -13.66 9.08 3.02
CA LEU A 280 -14.93 8.82 2.33
C LEU A 280 -16.03 8.28 3.25
N GLY A 281 -15.67 7.75 4.41
CA GLY A 281 -16.55 7.04 5.31
C GLY A 281 -16.70 5.54 4.96
N ARG A 282 -16.98 4.73 5.97
CA ARG A 282 -17.00 3.25 5.93
C ARG A 282 -17.80 2.63 4.78
N ALA A 283 -18.92 3.24 4.40
CA ALA A 283 -19.80 2.67 3.38
C ALA A 283 -19.19 2.67 1.96
N GLU A 284 -18.21 3.51 1.70
CA GLU A 284 -17.57 3.62 0.39
C GLU A 284 -16.35 2.71 0.26
N TYR A 285 -15.75 2.32 1.38
CA TYR A 285 -14.61 1.41 1.40
C TYR A 285 -15.06 -0.06 1.25
N GLY A 286 -14.13 -0.93 0.84
CA GLY A 286 -14.43 -2.35 0.63
C GLY A 286 -14.99 -2.71 -0.75
N ARG A 287 -15.42 -1.70 -1.55
CA ARG A 287 -15.74 -1.91 -2.97
C ARG A 287 -14.45 -1.83 -3.78
N ASN A 288 -14.15 -2.89 -4.48
CA ASN A 288 -12.97 -2.97 -5.33
C ASN A 288 -13.12 -2.11 -6.60
N PRO A 289 -12.30 -1.06 -6.81
CA PRO A 289 -12.28 -0.34 -8.09
C PRO A 289 -11.57 -1.09 -9.22
N TYR A 290 -10.85 -2.19 -8.90
CA TYR A 290 -10.01 -2.98 -9.80
C TYR A 290 -10.57 -4.39 -10.03
N VAL A 291 -11.90 -4.55 -10.07
CA VAL A 291 -12.57 -5.86 -10.20
C VAL A 291 -12.00 -6.68 -11.37
N GLY A 292 -11.52 -7.90 -11.06
CA GLY A 292 -10.97 -8.84 -12.04
C GLY A 292 -9.59 -8.48 -12.56
N TYR A 293 -8.90 -7.51 -11.95
CA TYR A 293 -7.57 -7.10 -12.42
C TYR A 293 -6.53 -8.20 -12.20
N SER A 294 -6.45 -8.78 -11.01
CA SER A 294 -5.50 -9.86 -10.71
C SER A 294 -5.73 -11.13 -11.53
N SER A 295 -6.95 -11.33 -12.04
CA SER A 295 -7.31 -12.43 -12.93
C SER A 295 -7.15 -12.08 -14.42
N SER A 296 -6.73 -10.86 -14.78
CA SER A 296 -6.57 -10.46 -16.17
C SER A 296 -5.36 -11.10 -16.82
N ALA A 297 -5.37 -11.22 -18.15
CA ALA A 297 -4.25 -11.84 -18.89
C ALA A 297 -3.07 -10.88 -19.11
N GLN A 298 -3.27 -9.57 -18.95
CA GLN A 298 -2.28 -8.55 -19.24
C GLN A 298 -2.34 -7.46 -18.19
N PRO A 299 -1.18 -6.93 -17.75
CA PRO A 299 -1.13 -5.77 -16.88
C PRO A 299 -1.63 -4.51 -17.62
N PHE A 300 -2.22 -3.61 -16.87
CA PHE A 300 -2.71 -2.34 -17.39
C PHE A 300 -1.54 -1.34 -17.54
N LEU A 301 -1.48 -0.62 -18.65
CA LEU A 301 -0.46 0.41 -18.93
C LEU A 301 1.00 -0.07 -18.70
N PHE A 302 1.26 -1.31 -19.02
CA PHE A 302 2.60 -1.88 -19.11
C PHE A 302 2.99 -2.04 -20.57
N ASP A 303 4.00 -1.32 -21.02
CA ASP A 303 4.50 -1.33 -22.40
C ASP A 303 5.73 -2.24 -22.58
N GLY A 304 6.22 -2.83 -21.46
CA GLY A 304 7.28 -3.83 -21.45
C GLY A 304 6.81 -5.20 -21.92
N VAL A 305 7.75 -6.13 -21.95
CA VAL A 305 7.48 -7.55 -22.22
C VAL A 305 7.64 -8.31 -20.90
N ALA A 306 6.55 -8.87 -20.40
CA ALA A 306 6.63 -9.73 -19.22
C ALA A 306 7.39 -11.02 -19.57
N ASP A 307 8.31 -11.43 -18.71
CA ASP A 307 9.00 -12.71 -18.78
C ASP A 307 8.01 -13.87 -18.63
N ASP A 308 8.16 -14.94 -19.38
CA ASP A 308 7.19 -16.04 -19.48
C ASP A 308 7.39 -17.18 -18.45
N ARG A 309 8.33 -17.04 -17.51
CA ARG A 309 8.51 -18.01 -16.40
C ARG A 309 7.28 -18.09 -15.49
N LEU A 310 6.60 -16.96 -15.29
CA LEU A 310 5.30 -16.89 -14.61
C LEU A 310 4.31 -16.07 -15.45
N PRO A 311 2.99 -16.32 -15.31
CA PRO A 311 1.99 -15.37 -15.82
C PRO A 311 2.24 -13.97 -15.29
N ALA A 312 2.05 -12.94 -16.10
CA ALA A 312 2.43 -11.56 -15.76
C ALA A 312 1.84 -11.04 -14.42
N LEU A 313 0.61 -11.45 -14.09
CA LEU A 313 -0.09 -11.09 -12.86
C LEU A 313 -0.04 -12.19 -11.77
N SER A 314 0.86 -13.16 -11.89
CA SER A 314 1.20 -14.03 -10.75
C SER A 314 1.87 -13.23 -9.67
N ARG A 315 1.49 -13.49 -8.42
CA ARG A 315 2.14 -12.85 -7.27
C ARG A 315 3.48 -13.50 -6.96
N VAL A 316 4.42 -12.66 -6.53
CA VAL A 316 5.71 -13.07 -5.99
C VAL A 316 5.92 -12.39 -4.63
N ILE A 317 6.75 -13.00 -3.80
CA ILE A 317 7.35 -12.35 -2.64
C ILE A 317 8.75 -11.94 -3.08
N GLY A 318 8.92 -10.64 -3.32
CA GLY A 318 10.20 -10.06 -3.70
C GLY A 318 10.97 -9.58 -2.48
N ILE A 319 12.26 -9.84 -2.42
CA ILE A 319 13.20 -9.33 -1.44
C ILE A 319 14.24 -8.49 -2.18
N SER A 320 14.45 -7.25 -1.75
CA SER A 320 15.52 -6.41 -2.29
C SER A 320 16.09 -5.54 -1.17
N GLU A 321 17.11 -6.04 -0.51
CA GLU A 321 17.78 -5.36 0.59
C GLU A 321 19.29 -5.45 0.38
N GLY A 322 19.91 -4.32 0.05
CA GLY A 322 21.31 -4.26 -0.37
C GLY A 322 21.59 -5.15 -1.58
N ASP A 323 22.56 -6.05 -1.47
CA ASP A 323 22.92 -6.99 -2.54
C ASP A 323 21.98 -8.24 -2.59
N THR A 324 21.05 -8.38 -1.64
CA THR A 324 20.14 -9.53 -1.55
C THR A 324 18.90 -9.25 -2.41
N ILE A 325 18.85 -9.86 -3.60
CA ILE A 325 17.71 -9.71 -4.53
C ILE A 325 17.19 -11.09 -4.91
N ALA A 326 15.94 -11.39 -4.52
CA ALA A 326 15.30 -12.68 -4.78
C ALA A 326 13.78 -12.54 -4.91
N ALA A 327 13.17 -13.34 -5.76
CA ALA A 327 11.72 -13.48 -5.82
C ALA A 327 11.30 -14.93 -5.63
N TYR A 328 10.22 -15.15 -4.88
CA TYR A 328 9.61 -16.46 -4.68
C TYR A 328 8.18 -16.44 -5.21
N SER A 329 7.78 -17.52 -5.90
CA SER A 329 6.38 -17.67 -6.29
C SER A 329 5.47 -17.68 -5.06
N PHE A 330 4.47 -16.80 -5.03
CA PHE A 330 3.51 -16.69 -3.94
C PHE A 330 2.67 -17.98 -3.80
N ASP A 331 2.23 -18.55 -4.93
CA ASP A 331 1.49 -19.82 -4.95
C ASP A 331 2.32 -20.97 -4.37
N GLN A 332 3.62 -20.97 -4.62
CA GLN A 332 4.54 -21.96 -4.08
C GLN A 332 4.76 -21.77 -2.58
N ALA A 333 4.93 -20.53 -2.12
CA ALA A 333 5.04 -20.19 -0.70
C ALA A 333 3.79 -20.61 0.07
N THR A 334 2.60 -20.25 -0.40
CA THR A 334 1.33 -20.60 0.26
C THR A 334 1.04 -22.11 0.24
N SER A 335 1.44 -22.81 -0.84
CA SER A 335 1.30 -24.28 -0.92
C SER A 335 2.22 -25.04 0.04
N ASN A 336 3.44 -24.54 0.25
CA ASN A 336 4.43 -25.14 1.13
C ASN A 336 4.26 -24.72 2.60
N GLY A 337 3.68 -23.53 2.84
CA GLY A 337 3.56 -22.91 4.14
C GLY A 337 4.85 -22.23 4.62
N VAL A 338 6.01 -22.76 4.28
CA VAL A 338 7.34 -22.23 4.65
C VAL A 338 8.32 -22.40 3.49
N ILE A 339 9.14 -21.39 3.26
CA ILE A 339 10.36 -21.48 2.46
C ILE A 339 11.53 -21.08 3.35
N ASN A 340 12.48 -22.00 3.58
CA ASN A 340 13.78 -21.68 4.18
C ASN A 340 14.80 -21.63 3.04
N ASP A 341 15.49 -20.52 2.85
CA ASP A 341 16.49 -20.37 1.78
C ASP A 341 17.72 -19.60 2.27
N ASP A 342 18.76 -19.62 1.47
CA ASP A 342 19.96 -18.82 1.62
C ASP A 342 20.17 -18.05 0.29
N VAL A 343 20.11 -16.74 0.35
CA VAL A 343 20.31 -15.86 -0.80
C VAL A 343 21.71 -15.26 -0.71
N ASP A 344 22.65 -15.85 -1.45
CA ASP A 344 24.03 -15.39 -1.54
C ASP A 344 24.77 -15.29 -0.17
N GLY A 345 24.44 -16.21 0.76
CA GLY A 345 25.01 -16.26 2.11
C GLY A 345 24.18 -15.54 3.17
N ARG A 346 23.04 -14.96 2.80
CA ARG A 346 22.06 -14.39 3.72
C ARG A 346 20.90 -15.38 3.92
N PRO A 347 20.69 -15.89 5.13
CA PRO A 347 19.54 -16.74 5.42
C PRO A 347 18.25 -15.94 5.34
N VAL A 348 17.21 -16.55 4.77
CA VAL A 348 15.87 -15.97 4.63
C VAL A 348 14.83 -17.04 4.95
N VAL A 349 13.77 -16.65 5.61
CA VAL A 349 12.56 -17.47 5.74
C VAL A 349 11.34 -16.71 5.20
N VAL A 350 10.54 -17.40 4.37
CA VAL A 350 9.20 -16.93 3.99
C VAL A 350 8.18 -17.78 4.73
N LEU A 351 7.38 -17.16 5.57
CA LEU A 351 6.24 -17.78 6.26
C LEU A 351 4.97 -17.47 5.46
N ALA A 352 4.13 -18.48 5.20
CA ALA A 352 2.90 -18.27 4.44
C ALA A 352 1.72 -19.03 5.08
N ALA A 353 0.62 -18.33 5.33
CA ALA A 353 -0.55 -18.89 6.00
C ALA A 353 -1.82 -18.04 5.81
N GLY A 354 -2.95 -18.62 6.19
CA GLY A 354 -4.23 -17.94 6.34
C GLY A 354 -5.06 -17.87 5.06
N ASP A 355 -6.18 -17.17 5.18
CA ASP A 355 -7.22 -17.06 4.16
C ASP A 355 -7.38 -15.60 3.67
N THR A 356 -6.31 -14.79 3.75
CA THR A 356 -6.30 -13.39 3.30
C THR A 356 -6.85 -13.27 1.90
N THR A 357 -7.81 -12.36 1.71
CA THR A 357 -8.52 -12.22 0.43
C THR A 357 -7.75 -11.37 -0.58
N ASP A 358 -8.05 -11.59 -1.86
CA ASP A 358 -7.50 -10.83 -2.98
C ASP A 358 -8.16 -9.44 -3.07
N ALA A 359 -7.37 -8.38 -2.88
CA ALA A 359 -7.86 -7.00 -2.96
C ALA A 359 -8.28 -6.57 -4.38
N LEU A 360 -7.87 -7.30 -5.44
CA LEU A 360 -7.94 -6.84 -6.83
C LEU A 360 -8.77 -7.74 -7.76
N ASP A 361 -9.49 -8.75 -7.23
CA ASP A 361 -10.30 -9.67 -8.02
C ASP A 361 -11.80 -9.44 -7.84
N GLY A 362 -12.36 -9.81 -6.69
CA GLY A 362 -13.80 -9.74 -6.43
C GLY A 362 -14.34 -8.30 -6.31
N PRO A 363 -15.65 -8.09 -6.49
CA PRO A 363 -16.26 -6.75 -6.39
C PRO A 363 -16.30 -6.20 -4.95
N SER A 364 -16.17 -7.07 -3.94
CA SER A 364 -15.98 -6.73 -2.53
C SER A 364 -14.67 -7.35 -2.07
N ILE A 365 -13.77 -6.53 -1.53
CA ILE A 365 -12.41 -6.95 -1.15
C ILE A 365 -12.48 -8.05 -0.09
N GLY A 366 -13.17 -7.82 1.03
CA GLY A 366 -13.24 -8.79 2.11
C GLY A 366 -14.08 -10.05 1.81
N LEU A 367 -14.75 -10.12 0.65
CA LEU A 367 -15.49 -11.31 0.16
C LEU A 367 -14.89 -11.89 -1.12
N SER A 368 -13.69 -11.47 -1.47
CA SER A 368 -12.96 -11.96 -2.64
C SER A 368 -12.42 -13.37 -2.41
N GLN A 369 -11.79 -13.96 -3.40
CA GLN A 369 -11.13 -15.26 -3.22
C GLN A 369 -10.00 -15.18 -2.21
N ALA A 370 -9.85 -16.21 -1.39
CA ALA A 370 -8.71 -16.35 -0.49
C ALA A 370 -7.44 -16.67 -1.27
N ILE A 371 -6.37 -15.96 -0.97
CA ILE A 371 -5.02 -16.17 -1.54
C ILE A 371 -3.98 -16.45 -0.46
N GLY A 372 -4.26 -16.12 0.81
CA GLY A 372 -3.33 -16.21 1.94
C GLY A 372 -2.44 -14.98 2.09
N SER A 373 -1.62 -15.00 3.14
CA SER A 373 -0.53 -14.05 3.38
C SER A 373 0.82 -14.75 3.24
N ALA A 374 1.85 -14.01 2.82
CA ALA A 374 3.24 -14.48 2.83
C ALA A 374 4.15 -13.32 3.21
N VAL A 375 5.04 -13.56 4.19
CA VAL A 375 5.91 -12.56 4.81
C VAL A 375 7.33 -13.12 4.91
N ALA A 376 8.33 -12.35 4.53
CA ALA A 376 9.74 -12.73 4.64
C ALA A 376 10.39 -12.14 5.88
N TYR A 377 11.29 -12.91 6.49
CA TYR A 377 12.03 -12.54 7.69
C TYR A 377 13.50 -12.96 7.62
N ASP A 378 14.33 -12.27 8.40
CA ASP A 378 15.64 -12.78 8.81
C ASP A 378 15.43 -13.83 9.91
N PRO A 379 15.79 -15.10 9.66
CA PRO A 379 15.59 -16.17 10.63
C PRO A 379 16.68 -16.23 11.72
N VAL A 380 17.59 -15.26 11.79
CA VAL A 380 18.68 -15.26 12.77
C VAL A 380 18.22 -14.69 14.11
N VAL A 381 18.23 -15.52 15.15
CA VAL A 381 17.89 -15.13 16.53
C VAL A 381 19.06 -15.49 17.44
N ASP A 382 19.58 -14.52 18.18
CA ASP A 382 20.73 -14.67 19.11
C ASP A 382 21.99 -15.28 18.46
N GLY A 383 22.13 -15.17 17.14
CA GLY A 383 23.25 -15.70 16.35
C GLY A 383 23.03 -17.12 15.81
N ASP A 384 21.92 -17.76 16.13
CA ASP A 384 21.51 -19.03 15.56
C ASP A 384 20.52 -18.83 14.41
N THR A 385 20.75 -19.47 13.27
CA THR A 385 19.80 -19.48 12.15
C THR A 385 18.71 -20.52 12.41
N LEU A 386 17.47 -20.07 12.52
CA LEU A 386 16.31 -20.91 12.72
C LEU A 386 15.80 -21.49 11.38
N THR A 387 15.31 -22.73 11.43
CA THR A 387 14.67 -23.42 10.31
C THR A 387 13.23 -23.72 10.70
N PHE A 388 12.28 -23.33 9.87
CA PHE A 388 10.86 -23.37 10.20
C PHE A 388 10.13 -24.48 9.45
N ALA A 389 9.08 -25.01 10.09
CA ALA A 389 8.11 -25.91 9.49
C ALA A 389 6.67 -25.43 9.80
N PRO A 390 5.71 -25.58 8.87
CA PRO A 390 4.33 -25.19 9.10
C PRO A 390 3.62 -26.21 9.99
N ASN A 391 2.78 -25.75 10.93
CA ASN A 391 1.94 -26.60 11.78
C ASN A 391 0.60 -26.99 11.15
N GLY A 392 0.21 -26.31 10.07
CA GLY A 392 -1.05 -26.54 9.35
C GLY A 392 -2.27 -25.83 9.96
N ASP A 393 -2.07 -25.01 10.97
CA ASP A 393 -3.11 -24.21 11.65
C ASP A 393 -2.82 -22.68 11.54
N GLY A 394 -1.92 -22.29 10.64
CA GLY A 394 -1.49 -20.89 10.46
C GLY A 394 -0.32 -20.49 11.35
N THR A 395 0.21 -21.41 12.18
CA THR A 395 1.42 -21.22 12.99
C THR A 395 2.58 -22.01 12.44
N PHE A 396 3.77 -21.75 12.97
CA PHE A 396 5.03 -22.34 12.53
C PHE A 396 5.84 -22.80 13.74
N THR A 397 6.69 -23.81 13.57
CA THR A 397 7.61 -24.26 14.62
C THR A 397 9.04 -24.17 14.10
N ASP A 398 9.97 -23.57 14.89
CA ASP A 398 11.39 -23.66 14.59
C ASP A 398 11.96 -25.00 15.07
N GLU A 399 12.88 -25.59 14.29
CA GLU A 399 13.50 -26.89 14.59
C GLU A 399 14.52 -26.83 15.73
N GLN A 400 15.14 -25.67 15.98
CA GLN A 400 16.23 -25.50 16.93
C GLN A 400 15.74 -25.47 18.37
N THR A 401 14.62 -24.78 18.61
CA THR A 401 14.09 -24.60 19.98
C THR A 401 12.73 -25.26 20.20
N GLY A 402 11.98 -25.51 19.10
CA GLY A 402 10.61 -25.99 19.15
C GLY A 402 9.60 -24.89 19.55
N SER A 403 9.98 -23.62 19.45
CA SER A 403 9.06 -22.51 19.72
C SER A 403 8.03 -22.38 18.62
N THR A 404 6.84 -21.90 18.98
CA THR A 404 5.72 -21.68 18.06
C THR A 404 5.68 -20.20 17.66
N TRP A 405 5.51 -19.95 16.35
CA TRP A 405 5.57 -18.63 15.73
C TRP A 405 4.31 -18.32 14.93
N THR A 406 3.94 -17.05 14.86
CA THR A 406 2.85 -16.56 14.02
C THR A 406 3.38 -16.05 12.67
N ILE A 407 2.46 -15.79 11.74
CA ILE A 407 2.77 -15.21 10.42
C ILE A 407 3.43 -13.83 10.52
N VAL A 408 3.16 -13.08 11.59
CA VAL A 408 3.76 -11.77 11.82
C VAL A 408 5.14 -11.86 12.51
N GLY A 409 5.74 -13.06 12.57
CA GLY A 409 7.09 -13.29 13.05
C GLY A 409 7.25 -13.25 14.57
N VAL A 410 6.17 -13.38 15.35
CA VAL A 410 6.20 -13.39 16.83
C VAL A 410 6.17 -14.82 17.36
N ALA A 411 7.10 -15.15 18.24
CA ALA A 411 7.07 -16.41 19.00
C ALA A 411 6.02 -16.33 20.11
N THR A 412 5.03 -17.23 20.11
CA THR A 412 3.92 -17.24 21.08
C THR A 412 4.09 -18.29 22.18
N ASP A 413 4.90 -19.32 21.93
CA ASP A 413 5.16 -20.40 22.90
C ASP A 413 6.59 -20.95 22.73
N GLY A 414 7.08 -21.69 23.75
CA GLY A 414 8.39 -22.31 23.77
C GLY A 414 9.50 -21.40 24.34
N PRO A 415 10.76 -21.80 24.18
CA PRO A 415 11.92 -21.10 24.77
C PRO A 415 12.09 -19.66 24.26
N LEU A 416 11.62 -19.35 23.03
CA LEU A 416 11.73 -18.03 22.41
C LEU A 416 10.43 -17.20 22.54
N ALA A 417 9.46 -17.62 23.36
CA ALA A 417 8.21 -16.89 23.51
C ALA A 417 8.43 -15.40 23.82
N GLY A 418 7.77 -14.52 23.03
CA GLY A 418 7.93 -13.06 23.08
C GLY A 418 9.03 -12.50 22.18
N THR A 419 9.79 -13.36 21.48
CA THR A 419 10.77 -12.91 20.48
C THR A 419 10.07 -12.55 19.17
N GLN A 420 10.57 -11.50 18.51
CA GLN A 420 10.19 -11.09 17.15
C GLN A 420 11.34 -11.44 16.18
N LEU A 421 11.02 -12.05 15.04
CA LEU A 421 11.99 -12.22 13.95
C LEU A 421 12.43 -10.86 13.39
N GLY A 422 13.67 -10.81 12.93
CA GLY A 422 14.20 -9.64 12.22
C GLY A 422 13.39 -9.38 10.95
N SER A 423 13.00 -8.13 10.74
CA SER A 423 12.37 -7.74 9.50
C SER A 423 13.38 -7.77 8.35
N ILE A 424 12.93 -8.11 7.15
CA ILE A 424 13.66 -7.98 5.90
C ILE A 424 12.81 -7.18 4.92
N GLU A 425 13.45 -6.35 4.10
CA GLU A 425 12.74 -5.61 3.06
C GLU A 425 12.17 -6.56 2.03
N HIS A 426 10.85 -6.67 2.04
CA HIS A 426 10.12 -7.53 1.12
C HIS A 426 8.81 -6.90 0.71
N ARG A 427 8.24 -7.40 -0.39
CA ARG A 427 6.95 -6.97 -0.91
C ARG A 427 6.21 -8.11 -1.60
N ASN A 428 4.88 -8.05 -1.57
CA ASN A 428 4.03 -8.93 -2.33
C ASN A 428 3.58 -8.19 -3.58
N GLU A 429 4.06 -8.59 -4.74
CA GLU A 429 3.82 -7.87 -5.99
C GLU A 429 3.54 -8.79 -7.16
N PHE A 430 3.09 -8.24 -8.28
CA PHE A 430 2.93 -8.99 -9.51
C PHE A 430 4.26 -9.21 -10.22
N TRP A 431 4.42 -10.38 -10.84
CA TRP A 431 5.63 -10.80 -11.54
C TRP A 431 6.11 -9.80 -12.59
N PHE A 432 5.20 -9.22 -13.36
CA PHE A 432 5.58 -8.24 -14.40
C PHE A 432 6.25 -7.00 -13.78
N ALA A 433 5.79 -6.57 -12.62
CA ALA A 433 6.34 -5.41 -11.91
C ALA A 433 7.72 -5.75 -11.34
N TRP A 434 7.83 -6.84 -10.59
CA TRP A 434 9.11 -7.30 -10.07
C TRP A 434 10.17 -7.39 -11.17
N GLN A 435 9.91 -8.14 -12.24
CA GLN A 435 10.89 -8.38 -13.28
C GLN A 435 11.28 -7.11 -14.07
N ALA A 436 10.40 -6.11 -14.11
CA ALA A 436 10.68 -4.85 -14.80
C ALA A 436 11.71 -3.98 -14.05
N PHE A 437 11.81 -4.12 -12.73
CA PHE A 437 12.75 -3.36 -11.89
C PHE A 437 13.96 -4.18 -11.46
N PHE A 438 13.80 -5.45 -11.14
CA PHE A 438 14.86 -6.31 -10.59
C PHE A 438 15.35 -7.41 -11.53
N GLY A 439 14.71 -7.55 -12.66
CA GLY A 439 15.05 -8.57 -13.65
C GLY A 439 14.47 -9.97 -13.34
N PRO A 440 14.26 -10.78 -14.39
CA PRO A 440 13.62 -12.08 -14.26
C PRO A 440 14.54 -13.16 -13.66
N ASP A 441 15.88 -12.97 -13.69
CA ASP A 441 16.84 -13.99 -13.24
C ASP A 441 16.92 -14.11 -11.71
N THR A 442 16.22 -13.23 -10.97
CA THR A 442 16.10 -13.25 -9.51
C THR A 442 15.02 -14.19 -8.98
N LEU A 443 14.19 -14.78 -9.89
CA LEU A 443 13.19 -15.79 -9.50
C LEU A 443 13.89 -17.07 -9.00
N ARG A 444 13.58 -17.46 -7.78
CA ARG A 444 14.13 -18.66 -7.14
C ARG A 444 13.34 -19.90 -7.56
N GLU A 445 14.04 -20.92 -8.04
CA GLU A 445 13.49 -22.25 -8.26
C GLU A 445 13.67 -23.08 -6.98
N LEU A 446 12.58 -23.57 -6.36
CA LEU A 446 12.56 -24.29 -5.08
C LEU A 446 12.27 -25.79 -5.31
#